data_27d57c4a2af926977015962f128c565a
#
_entry.id   27d57c4a2af926977015962f128c565a
#
_cell.length_a   1.000
_cell.length_b   1.000
_cell.length_c   1.000
_cell.angle_alpha   90.00
_cell.angle_beta   90.00
_cell.angle_gamma   90.00
#
_symmetry.space_group_name_H-M   'P 1'
#
loop_
_entity.id
_entity.type
_entity.pdbx_description
1 polymer ?
#
loop_
_entity_poly.entity_id
_entity_poly.type
_entity_poly.pdbx_seq_one_letter_code
_entity_poly.pdbx_strand_id
1 'polypeptide(L)'
;MPGPIALIVRLNPFKTPEARRLATLFAIVYFAQGMWSLPNQTMAIVLKERDRLSAGQVADFMLMSTIPWLIKPVYGLVSDFLPLFGRRRKSYFLLASGLAATAGLTLSMLPYHDYWRMAGLFTAMGFGLAFTDVLTDALMVENGRATGLTGAFQAVQWFTIYGASILVGVLGGHFASTQNLHAAFLLAACFPLISFTMATLFVREPPTRNDREAFAETWTAIRGAARTREIWVVAGFIFFFNFSPSFGPAFLYYQTDVLKFDQQFIGILSSLGAVGYMVGALIYAPLSRRVPLRTIILWMIGVTAVATFGYLLYRNRMSAMIIDFGFGVLAMLTQLAFLDLSAKACPPHVEATFFALLMSVYNLAIQLSTNVGARLYDRIGFTGLVFVSAFMTALAYVLVPWVRVGAIEARAPNMGGPEMAPHTPQRS
;
A
#
# COMPACT_ATOMS: atom_id res chain seq x y z
N MET A 1 -28.86 26.30 -12.58
CA MET A 1 -27.65 25.61 -12.04
C MET A 1 -27.59 24.26 -12.73
N PRO A 2 -26.47 23.82 -13.30
CA PRO A 2 -26.37 22.47 -13.85
C PRO A 2 -26.58 21.45 -12.73
N GLY A 3 -27.40 20.42 -13.00
CA GLY A 3 -27.65 19.37 -12.02
C GLY A 3 -26.37 18.62 -11.61
N PRO A 4 -26.36 17.89 -10.47
CA PRO A 4 -25.16 17.24 -9.92
C PRO A 4 -24.46 16.32 -10.93
N ILE A 5 -25.19 15.66 -11.81
CA ILE A 5 -24.64 14.80 -12.87
C ILE A 5 -23.87 15.64 -13.90
N ALA A 6 -24.35 16.82 -14.29
CA ALA A 6 -23.66 17.70 -15.23
C ALA A 6 -22.37 18.29 -14.64
N LEU A 7 -22.31 18.48 -13.33
CA LEU A 7 -21.11 18.93 -12.61
C LEU A 7 -20.06 17.80 -12.58
N ILE A 8 -20.46 16.55 -12.31
CA ILE A 8 -19.58 15.37 -12.32
C ILE A 8 -19.00 15.13 -13.72
N VAL A 9 -19.81 15.27 -14.78
CA VAL A 9 -19.35 15.13 -16.17
C VAL A 9 -18.35 16.24 -16.56
N ARG A 10 -18.53 17.47 -16.08
CA ARG A 10 -17.57 18.57 -16.30
C ARG A 10 -16.27 18.40 -15.53
N LEU A 11 -16.31 17.77 -14.37
CA LEU A 11 -15.14 17.52 -13.51
C LEU A 11 -14.39 16.23 -13.87
N ASN A 12 -14.92 15.40 -14.78
CA ASN A 12 -14.26 14.16 -15.21
C ASN A 12 -12.96 14.47 -15.98
N PRO A 13 -11.78 14.13 -15.45
CA PRO A 13 -10.50 14.38 -16.12
C PRO A 13 -10.30 13.48 -17.35
N PHE A 14 -11.00 12.34 -17.44
CA PHE A 14 -10.82 11.32 -18.47
C PHE A 14 -11.67 11.62 -19.71
N LYS A 15 -11.28 12.63 -20.48
CA LYS A 15 -12.06 13.13 -21.65
C LYS A 15 -11.90 12.23 -22.87
N THR A 16 -10.71 11.63 -23.07
CA THR A 16 -10.43 10.79 -24.25
C THR A 16 -10.85 9.34 -24.03
N PRO A 17 -11.23 8.59 -25.09
CA PRO A 17 -11.53 7.16 -24.99
C PRO A 17 -10.37 6.35 -24.40
N GLU A 18 -9.13 6.74 -24.73
CA GLU A 18 -7.93 6.09 -24.20
C GLU A 18 -7.73 6.32 -22.70
N ALA A 19 -7.89 7.57 -22.23
CA ALA A 19 -7.82 7.89 -20.81
C ALA A 19 -8.89 7.14 -20.01
N ARG A 20 -10.11 7.00 -20.55
CA ARG A 20 -11.18 6.21 -19.93
C ARG A 20 -10.83 4.73 -19.87
N ARG A 21 -10.30 4.16 -20.96
CA ARG A 21 -9.84 2.77 -21.02
C ARG A 21 -8.77 2.49 -19.95
N LEU A 22 -7.77 3.38 -19.83
CA LEU A 22 -6.71 3.27 -18.84
C LEU A 22 -7.25 3.43 -17.42
N ALA A 23 -8.10 4.42 -17.16
CA ALA A 23 -8.74 4.59 -15.87
C ALA A 23 -9.55 3.36 -15.44
N THR A 24 -10.27 2.73 -16.38
CA THR A 24 -11.00 1.48 -16.14
C THR A 24 -10.06 0.33 -15.85
N LEU A 25 -8.97 0.18 -16.62
CA LEU A 25 -7.94 -0.82 -16.35
C LEU A 25 -7.38 -0.67 -14.92
N PHE A 26 -6.94 0.53 -14.57
CA PHE A 26 -6.37 0.81 -13.26
C PHE A 26 -7.40 0.58 -12.14
N ALA A 27 -8.62 1.09 -12.31
CA ALA A 27 -9.67 0.88 -11.32
C ALA A 27 -9.91 -0.60 -11.02
N ILE A 28 -10.04 -1.43 -12.06
CA ILE A 28 -10.33 -2.86 -11.89
C ILE A 28 -9.14 -3.61 -11.30
N VAL A 29 -7.92 -3.31 -11.77
CA VAL A 29 -6.71 -4.01 -11.29
C VAL A 29 -6.40 -3.62 -9.85
N TYR A 30 -6.51 -2.34 -9.49
CA TYR A 30 -6.28 -1.91 -8.10
C TYR A 30 -7.40 -2.34 -7.15
N PHE A 31 -8.64 -2.43 -7.63
CA PHE A 31 -9.71 -3.06 -6.87
C PHE A 31 -9.40 -4.53 -6.59
N ALA A 32 -8.99 -5.27 -7.63
CA ALA A 32 -8.59 -6.67 -7.51
C ALA A 32 -7.42 -6.85 -6.53
N GLN A 33 -6.46 -5.94 -6.56
CA GLN A 33 -5.35 -5.90 -5.61
C GLN A 33 -5.83 -5.61 -4.17
N GLY A 34 -6.76 -4.68 -3.98
CA GLY A 34 -7.34 -4.42 -2.65
C GLY A 34 -8.04 -5.65 -2.06
N MET A 35 -8.68 -6.47 -2.91
CA MET A 35 -9.34 -7.71 -2.49
C MET A 35 -8.37 -8.85 -2.08
N TRP A 36 -7.07 -8.70 -2.32
CA TRP A 36 -6.03 -9.63 -1.88
C TRP A 36 -6.07 -9.94 -0.38
N SER A 37 -6.42 -8.97 0.44
CA SER A 37 -6.43 -9.12 1.88
C SER A 37 -7.68 -9.84 2.43
N LEU A 38 -8.61 -10.24 1.56
CA LEU A 38 -9.86 -10.89 1.93
C LEU A 38 -9.69 -12.14 2.82
N PRO A 39 -8.74 -13.06 2.57
CA PRO A 39 -8.57 -14.23 3.43
C PRO A 39 -7.80 -13.94 4.72
N ASN A 40 -7.19 -12.76 4.91
CA ASN A 40 -6.27 -12.50 6.01
C ASN A 40 -6.90 -12.68 7.39
N GLN A 41 -8.10 -12.13 7.63
CA GLN A 41 -8.79 -12.28 8.91
C GLN A 41 -9.16 -13.74 9.17
N THR A 42 -9.73 -14.42 8.18
CA THR A 42 -10.09 -15.84 8.27
C THR A 42 -8.87 -16.71 8.51
N MET A 43 -7.77 -16.45 7.79
CA MET A 43 -6.50 -17.13 7.97
C MET A 43 -5.95 -16.96 9.39
N ALA A 44 -5.92 -15.72 9.89
CA ALA A 44 -5.42 -15.43 11.23
C ALA A 44 -6.25 -16.16 12.31
N ILE A 45 -7.58 -16.23 12.16
CA ILE A 45 -8.46 -16.95 13.10
C ILE A 45 -8.27 -18.46 12.99
N VAL A 46 -8.16 -19.03 11.80
CA VAL A 46 -7.90 -20.47 11.61
C VAL A 46 -6.56 -20.85 12.25
N LEU A 47 -5.50 -20.10 12.00
CA LEU A 47 -4.17 -20.34 12.61
C LEU A 47 -4.22 -20.19 14.14
N LYS A 48 -4.97 -19.22 14.66
CA LYS A 48 -5.16 -19.00 16.09
C LYS A 48 -5.94 -20.12 16.77
N GLU A 49 -7.14 -20.43 16.26
CA GLU A 49 -8.10 -21.29 16.96
C GLU A 49 -7.85 -22.78 16.72
N ARG A 50 -7.48 -23.13 15.49
CA ARG A 50 -7.26 -24.50 15.07
C ARG A 50 -5.85 -24.97 15.35
N ASP A 51 -4.84 -24.18 14.91
CA ASP A 51 -3.44 -24.55 15.05
C ASP A 51 -2.85 -24.02 16.38
N ARG A 52 -3.63 -23.27 17.15
CA ARG A 52 -3.28 -22.69 18.46
C ARG A 52 -1.99 -21.89 18.47
N LEU A 53 -1.72 -21.20 17.35
CA LEU A 53 -0.53 -20.37 17.22
C LEU A 53 -0.66 -19.10 18.07
N SER A 54 0.47 -18.61 18.60
CA SER A 54 0.55 -17.31 19.29
C SER A 54 0.45 -16.15 18.28
N ALA A 55 0.20 -14.94 18.77
CA ALA A 55 0.14 -13.75 17.93
C ALA A 55 1.44 -13.54 17.13
N GLY A 56 2.60 -13.82 17.75
CA GLY A 56 3.90 -13.77 17.09
C GLY A 56 4.04 -14.79 15.96
N GLN A 57 3.57 -16.03 16.16
CA GLN A 57 3.62 -17.08 15.13
C GLN A 57 2.68 -16.79 13.96
N VAL A 58 1.50 -16.23 14.23
CA VAL A 58 0.59 -15.75 13.15
C VAL A 58 1.24 -14.60 12.40
N ALA A 59 1.93 -13.69 13.08
CA ALA A 59 2.66 -12.61 12.43
C ALA A 59 3.80 -13.13 11.55
N ASP A 60 4.51 -14.20 11.96
CA ASP A 60 5.54 -14.85 11.13
C ASP A 60 4.94 -15.42 9.84
N PHE A 61 3.79 -16.09 9.93
CA PHE A 61 3.07 -16.60 8.77
C PHE A 61 2.69 -15.47 7.79
N MET A 62 2.11 -14.39 8.32
CA MET A 62 1.70 -13.25 7.49
C MET A 62 2.90 -12.54 6.87
N LEU A 63 4.03 -12.46 7.59
CA LEU A 63 5.27 -11.88 7.08
C LEU A 63 5.75 -12.60 5.81
N MET A 64 5.69 -13.95 5.79
CA MET A 64 6.11 -14.72 4.60
C MET A 64 5.35 -14.32 3.35
N SER A 65 4.04 -14.14 3.44
CA SER A 65 3.19 -13.75 2.30
C SER A 65 3.46 -12.33 1.79
N THR A 66 4.09 -11.49 2.62
CA THR A 66 4.39 -10.09 2.29
C THR A 66 5.84 -9.86 1.83
N ILE A 67 6.73 -10.85 1.97
CA ILE A 67 8.11 -10.78 1.45
C ILE A 67 8.16 -10.31 -0.02
N PRO A 68 7.30 -10.78 -0.94
CA PRO A 68 7.30 -10.33 -2.34
C PRO A 68 7.14 -8.81 -2.51
N TRP A 69 6.45 -8.15 -1.59
CA TRP A 69 6.26 -6.70 -1.63
C TRP A 69 7.52 -5.90 -1.27
N LEU A 70 8.53 -6.56 -0.67
CA LEU A 70 9.79 -5.94 -0.28
C LEU A 70 10.78 -5.81 -1.45
N ILE A 71 10.62 -6.63 -2.48
CA ILE A 71 11.52 -6.68 -3.62
C ILE A 71 10.96 -6.03 -4.89
N LYS A 72 9.97 -5.14 -4.75
CA LYS A 72 9.34 -4.39 -5.86
C LYS A 72 10.33 -3.76 -6.86
N PRO A 73 11.45 -3.14 -6.45
CA PRO A 73 12.41 -2.57 -7.40
C PRO A 73 12.97 -3.60 -8.38
N VAL A 74 13.13 -4.86 -7.95
CA VAL A 74 13.61 -5.95 -8.80
C VAL A 74 12.61 -6.25 -9.92
N TYR A 75 11.32 -6.26 -9.62
CA TYR A 75 10.27 -6.49 -10.63
C TYR A 75 10.26 -5.40 -11.71
N GLY A 76 10.42 -4.15 -11.29
CA GLY A 76 10.55 -3.02 -12.20
C GLY A 76 11.73 -3.21 -13.16
N LEU A 77 12.92 -3.44 -12.61
CA LEU A 77 14.13 -3.66 -13.40
C LEU A 77 13.99 -4.87 -14.36
N VAL A 78 13.46 -5.99 -13.86
CA VAL A 78 13.25 -7.18 -14.69
C VAL A 78 12.31 -6.87 -15.85
N SER A 79 11.18 -6.24 -15.59
CA SER A 79 10.20 -5.93 -16.63
C SER A 79 10.67 -4.86 -17.61
N ASP A 80 11.49 -3.90 -17.15
CA ASP A 80 11.99 -2.81 -17.99
C ASP A 80 13.05 -3.28 -19.00
N PHE A 81 13.95 -4.16 -18.57
CA PHE A 81 15.14 -4.49 -19.33
C PHE A 81 15.18 -5.91 -19.90
N LEU A 82 14.29 -6.80 -19.46
CA LEU A 82 14.18 -8.17 -19.96
C LEU A 82 12.81 -8.40 -20.61
N PRO A 83 12.58 -7.95 -21.86
CA PRO A 83 11.29 -8.15 -22.52
C PRO A 83 11.03 -9.65 -22.74
N LEU A 84 9.94 -10.15 -22.15
CA LEU A 84 9.52 -11.54 -22.27
C LEU A 84 8.56 -11.67 -23.46
N PHE A 85 8.84 -12.57 -24.40
CA PHE A 85 8.09 -12.72 -25.66
C PHE A 85 7.98 -11.40 -26.44
N GLY A 86 9.04 -10.56 -26.39
CA GLY A 86 9.07 -9.27 -27.06
C GLY A 86 8.21 -8.18 -26.43
N ARG A 87 7.78 -8.34 -25.18
CA ARG A 87 6.95 -7.36 -24.45
C ARG A 87 7.47 -7.16 -23.04
N ARG A 88 7.56 -5.90 -22.60
CA ARG A 88 8.08 -5.54 -21.27
C ARG A 88 7.04 -5.67 -20.16
N ARG A 89 5.78 -5.32 -20.44
CA ARG A 89 4.73 -5.26 -19.42
C ARG A 89 3.72 -6.41 -19.55
N LYS A 90 3.11 -6.57 -20.72
CA LYS A 90 1.96 -7.46 -20.94
C LYS A 90 2.27 -8.92 -20.59
N SER A 91 3.43 -9.43 -21.02
CA SER A 91 3.79 -10.84 -20.78
C SER A 91 3.99 -11.13 -19.30
N TYR A 92 4.68 -10.25 -18.59
CA TYR A 92 4.84 -10.37 -17.15
C TYR A 92 3.53 -10.23 -16.39
N PHE A 93 2.66 -9.31 -16.86
CA PHE A 93 1.35 -9.12 -16.25
C PHE A 93 0.50 -10.40 -16.30
N LEU A 94 0.48 -11.07 -17.47
CA LEU A 94 -0.24 -12.33 -17.63
C LEU A 94 0.35 -13.44 -16.77
N LEU A 95 1.68 -13.58 -16.73
CA LEU A 95 2.32 -14.59 -15.89
C LEU A 95 2.10 -14.35 -14.40
N ALA A 96 2.25 -13.10 -13.95
CA ALA A 96 2.11 -12.73 -12.55
C ALA A 96 0.66 -12.91 -12.06
N SER A 97 -0.32 -12.41 -12.82
CA SER A 97 -1.73 -12.58 -12.47
C SER A 97 -2.20 -14.04 -12.60
N GLY A 98 -1.67 -14.79 -13.59
CA GLY A 98 -1.91 -16.22 -13.72
C GLY A 98 -1.35 -17.01 -12.53
N LEU A 99 -0.13 -16.70 -12.07
CA LEU A 99 0.46 -17.31 -10.87
C LEU A 99 -0.38 -17.02 -9.62
N ALA A 100 -0.79 -15.75 -9.43
CA ALA A 100 -1.62 -15.36 -8.30
C ALA A 100 -2.96 -16.12 -8.30
N ALA A 101 -3.62 -16.21 -9.46
CA ALA A 101 -4.89 -16.93 -9.61
C ALA A 101 -4.74 -18.42 -9.32
N THR A 102 -3.75 -19.08 -9.92
CA THR A 102 -3.53 -20.51 -9.72
C THR A 102 -3.15 -20.85 -8.29
N ALA A 103 -2.30 -20.03 -7.64
CA ALA A 103 -1.96 -20.21 -6.24
C ALA A 103 -3.19 -20.04 -5.32
N GLY A 104 -4.02 -19.00 -5.57
CA GLY A 104 -5.26 -18.78 -4.82
C GLY A 104 -6.29 -19.89 -5.02
N LEU A 105 -6.48 -20.37 -6.24
CA LEU A 105 -7.36 -21.51 -6.53
C LEU A 105 -6.85 -22.79 -5.86
N THR A 106 -5.54 -23.05 -5.90
CA THR A 106 -4.95 -24.20 -5.21
C THR A 106 -5.20 -24.10 -3.70
N LEU A 107 -5.00 -22.93 -3.10
CA LEU A 107 -5.33 -22.67 -1.68
C LEU A 107 -6.80 -22.94 -1.37
N SER A 108 -7.72 -22.59 -2.27
CA SER A 108 -9.15 -22.85 -2.04
C SER A 108 -9.53 -24.33 -2.05
N MET A 109 -8.65 -25.21 -2.56
CA MET A 109 -8.90 -26.66 -2.70
C MET A 109 -8.12 -27.51 -1.70
N LEU A 110 -7.07 -26.95 -1.08
CA LEU A 110 -6.20 -27.72 -0.19
C LEU A 110 -6.82 -27.92 1.20
N PRO A 111 -6.62 -29.10 1.82
CA PRO A 111 -6.88 -29.26 3.24
C PRO A 111 -5.88 -28.41 4.05
N TYR A 112 -6.39 -27.63 5.04
CA TYR A 112 -5.59 -26.67 5.83
C TYR A 112 -4.82 -27.34 6.98
N HIS A 113 -4.04 -28.38 6.71
CA HIS A 113 -3.28 -29.08 7.74
C HIS A 113 -1.77 -28.87 7.62
N ASP A 114 -1.32 -28.25 6.53
CA ASP A 114 0.10 -28.04 6.27
C ASP A 114 0.45 -26.55 6.23
N TYR A 115 0.99 -26.08 7.35
CA TYR A 115 1.42 -24.69 7.54
C TYR A 115 2.34 -24.22 6.41
N TRP A 116 3.35 -25.03 6.04
CA TRP A 116 4.35 -24.62 5.05
C TRP A 116 3.81 -24.57 3.63
N ARG A 117 2.89 -25.48 3.27
CA ARG A 117 2.22 -25.43 1.96
C ARG A 117 1.31 -24.20 1.86
N MET A 118 0.55 -23.91 2.91
CA MET A 118 -0.28 -22.71 2.95
C MET A 118 0.58 -21.45 2.85
N ALA A 119 1.67 -21.35 3.64
CA ALA A 119 2.58 -20.22 3.60
C ALA A 119 3.23 -20.05 2.22
N GLY A 120 3.71 -21.14 1.61
CA GLY A 120 4.34 -21.13 0.29
C GLY A 120 3.39 -20.69 -0.83
N LEU A 121 2.17 -21.22 -0.87
CA LEU A 121 1.17 -20.86 -1.87
C LEU A 121 0.64 -19.42 -1.65
N PHE A 122 0.47 -19.02 -0.40
CA PHE A 122 0.05 -17.65 -0.11
C PHE A 122 1.14 -16.64 -0.47
N THR A 123 2.42 -17.00 -0.25
CA THR A 123 3.57 -16.23 -0.73
C THR A 123 3.63 -16.17 -2.26
N ALA A 124 3.36 -17.28 -2.96
CA ALA A 124 3.30 -17.30 -4.42
C ALA A 124 2.17 -16.43 -4.97
N MET A 125 1.00 -16.45 -4.32
CA MET A 125 -0.10 -15.55 -4.64
C MET A 125 0.33 -14.08 -4.43
N GLY A 126 0.99 -13.77 -3.31
CA GLY A 126 1.55 -12.45 -3.00
C GLY A 126 2.59 -12.01 -4.03
N PHE A 127 3.45 -12.92 -4.51
CA PHE A 127 4.44 -12.64 -5.55
C PHE A 127 3.78 -12.19 -6.86
N GLY A 128 2.77 -12.92 -7.31
CA GLY A 128 2.04 -12.55 -8.53
C GLY A 128 1.36 -11.18 -8.40
N LEU A 129 0.75 -10.91 -7.25
CA LEU A 129 0.07 -9.63 -7.00
C LEU A 129 1.04 -8.46 -6.87
N ALA A 130 2.15 -8.64 -6.13
CA ALA A 130 3.17 -7.60 -5.98
C ALA A 130 3.82 -7.24 -7.32
N PHE A 131 4.04 -8.23 -8.18
CA PHE A 131 4.56 -7.99 -9.52
C PHE A 131 3.52 -7.27 -10.39
N THR A 132 2.26 -7.72 -10.38
CA THR A 132 1.15 -7.06 -11.10
C THR A 132 0.98 -5.60 -10.68
N ASP A 133 1.14 -5.30 -9.39
CA ASP A 133 1.12 -3.94 -8.86
C ASP A 133 2.21 -3.06 -9.48
N VAL A 134 3.46 -3.51 -9.47
CA VAL A 134 4.59 -2.77 -10.07
C VAL A 134 4.37 -2.52 -11.56
N LEU A 135 3.83 -3.50 -12.30
CA LEU A 135 3.54 -3.33 -13.73
C LEU A 135 2.42 -2.32 -13.95
N THR A 136 1.41 -2.30 -13.07
CA THR A 136 0.29 -1.37 -13.16
C THR A 136 0.74 0.05 -12.82
N ASP A 137 1.57 0.22 -11.78
CA ASP A 137 2.19 1.49 -11.41
C ASP A 137 3.03 2.04 -12.57
N ALA A 138 3.82 1.20 -13.22
CA ALA A 138 4.63 1.60 -14.36
C ALA A 138 3.77 2.05 -15.56
N LEU A 139 2.72 1.30 -15.89
CA LEU A 139 1.76 1.69 -16.94
C LEU A 139 1.06 3.01 -16.59
N MET A 140 0.69 3.20 -15.32
CA MET A 140 0.06 4.41 -14.84
C MET A 140 0.99 5.63 -14.97
N VAL A 141 2.25 5.50 -14.61
CA VAL A 141 3.24 6.58 -14.70
C VAL A 141 3.57 6.90 -16.15
N GLU A 142 3.84 5.89 -16.99
CA GLU A 142 4.16 6.07 -18.41
C GLU A 142 3.04 6.81 -19.16
N ASN A 143 1.80 6.35 -19.01
CA ASN A 143 0.64 6.95 -19.69
C ASN A 143 0.18 8.25 -19.02
N GLY A 144 0.30 8.35 -17.70
CA GLY A 144 -0.08 9.52 -16.93
C GLY A 144 0.80 10.73 -17.23
N ARG A 145 2.12 10.54 -17.38
CA ARG A 145 3.06 11.61 -17.78
C ARG A 145 2.76 12.11 -19.17
N ALA A 146 2.53 11.22 -20.14
CA ALA A 146 2.24 11.59 -21.53
C ALA A 146 0.94 12.41 -21.68
N THR A 147 -0.02 12.22 -20.77
CA THR A 147 -1.36 12.84 -20.85
C THR A 147 -1.62 13.93 -19.81
N GLY A 148 -0.69 14.15 -18.86
CA GLY A 148 -0.88 15.03 -17.69
C GLY A 148 -1.90 14.50 -16.68
N LEU A 149 -2.23 13.19 -16.71
CA LEU A 149 -3.29 12.58 -15.90
C LEU A 149 -2.76 11.74 -14.74
N THR A 150 -1.47 11.78 -14.44
CA THR A 150 -0.85 10.94 -13.37
C THR A 150 -1.58 11.07 -12.04
N GLY A 151 -1.87 12.29 -11.59
CA GLY A 151 -2.60 12.51 -10.33
C GLY A 151 -4.04 12.00 -10.37
N ALA A 152 -4.72 12.08 -11.53
CA ALA A 152 -6.07 11.55 -11.68
C ALA A 152 -6.08 10.02 -11.65
N PHE A 153 -5.10 9.35 -12.26
CA PHE A 153 -4.95 7.90 -12.19
C PHE A 153 -4.57 7.42 -10.77
N GLN A 154 -3.71 8.15 -10.06
CA GLN A 154 -3.42 7.86 -8.66
C GLN A 154 -4.65 8.01 -7.75
N ALA A 155 -5.50 9.00 -8.01
CA ALA A 155 -6.77 9.12 -7.29
C ALA A 155 -7.68 7.91 -7.52
N VAL A 156 -7.75 7.39 -8.76
CA VAL A 156 -8.46 6.14 -9.07
C VAL A 156 -7.86 4.96 -8.31
N GLN A 157 -6.52 4.83 -8.29
CA GLN A 157 -5.81 3.78 -7.56
C GLN A 157 -6.25 3.73 -6.08
N TRP A 158 -6.05 4.82 -5.36
CA TRP A 158 -6.32 4.86 -3.93
C TRP A 158 -7.81 4.71 -3.60
N PHE A 159 -8.67 5.36 -4.41
CA PHE A 159 -10.12 5.23 -4.23
C PHE A 159 -10.59 3.78 -4.37
N THR A 160 -10.09 3.06 -5.36
CA THR A 160 -10.49 1.68 -5.62
C THR A 160 -9.89 0.69 -4.62
N ILE A 161 -8.64 0.88 -4.18
CA ILE A 161 -8.01 0.06 -3.14
C ILE A 161 -8.79 0.17 -1.83
N TYR A 162 -9.11 1.39 -1.37
CA TYR A 162 -9.87 1.56 -0.13
C TYR A 162 -11.34 1.16 -0.27
N GLY A 163 -11.94 1.36 -1.45
CA GLY A 163 -13.25 0.82 -1.77
C GLY A 163 -13.30 -0.71 -1.65
N ALA A 164 -12.29 -1.41 -2.16
CA ALA A 164 -12.12 -2.84 -1.98
C ALA A 164 -11.92 -3.21 -0.50
N SER A 165 -11.12 -2.43 0.24
CA SER A 165 -10.86 -2.68 1.66
C SER A 165 -12.12 -2.61 2.53
N ILE A 166 -13.09 -1.76 2.18
CA ILE A 166 -14.40 -1.73 2.85
C ILE A 166 -15.12 -3.06 2.65
N LEU A 167 -15.13 -3.59 1.43
CA LEU A 167 -15.75 -4.90 1.14
C LEU A 167 -14.99 -6.05 1.80
N VAL A 168 -13.66 -5.98 1.81
CA VAL A 168 -12.80 -6.94 2.50
C VAL A 168 -13.13 -7.03 3.98
N GLY A 169 -13.35 -5.91 4.66
CA GLY A 169 -13.72 -5.94 6.07
C GLY A 169 -15.04 -6.68 6.29
N VAL A 170 -16.10 -6.35 5.54
CA VAL A 170 -17.40 -7.00 5.68
C VAL A 170 -17.36 -8.48 5.31
N LEU A 171 -16.82 -8.80 4.12
CA LEU A 171 -16.77 -10.18 3.61
C LEU A 171 -15.76 -11.04 4.39
N GLY A 172 -14.59 -10.48 4.71
CA GLY A 172 -13.56 -11.15 5.52
C GLY A 172 -14.07 -11.47 6.92
N GLY A 173 -14.80 -10.56 7.57
CA GLY A 173 -15.46 -10.79 8.84
C GLY A 173 -16.49 -11.92 8.76
N HIS A 174 -17.27 -11.98 7.68
CA HIS A 174 -18.23 -13.07 7.44
C HIS A 174 -17.52 -14.42 7.26
N PHE A 175 -16.48 -14.48 6.41
CA PHE A 175 -15.73 -15.73 6.25
C PHE A 175 -14.97 -16.14 7.52
N ALA A 176 -14.48 -15.19 8.30
CA ALA A 176 -13.85 -15.46 9.58
C ALA A 176 -14.85 -16.00 10.62
N SER A 177 -16.09 -15.47 10.67
CA SER A 177 -17.13 -15.96 11.58
C SER A 177 -17.58 -17.39 11.26
N THR A 178 -17.53 -17.77 9.99
CA THR A 178 -17.87 -19.13 9.53
C THR A 178 -16.64 -20.02 9.40
N GLN A 179 -15.44 -19.50 9.64
CA GLN A 179 -14.15 -20.15 9.42
C GLN A 179 -13.99 -20.77 8.02
N ASN A 180 -14.68 -20.20 7.02
CA ASN A 180 -14.72 -20.73 5.67
C ASN A 180 -13.55 -20.17 4.84
N LEU A 181 -12.35 -20.68 5.09
CA LEU A 181 -11.13 -20.25 4.41
C LEU A 181 -11.12 -20.67 2.94
N HIS A 182 -11.76 -21.79 2.58
CA HIS A 182 -11.90 -22.23 1.18
C HIS A 182 -12.64 -21.18 0.33
N ALA A 183 -13.81 -20.73 0.80
CA ALA A 183 -14.59 -19.71 0.11
C ALA A 183 -13.87 -18.36 0.07
N ALA A 184 -13.16 -17.99 1.14
CA ALA A 184 -12.36 -16.76 1.18
C ALA A 184 -11.26 -16.77 0.12
N PHE A 185 -10.50 -17.87 -0.03
CA PHE A 185 -9.49 -18.00 -1.07
C PHE A 185 -10.09 -18.14 -2.47
N LEU A 186 -11.19 -18.86 -2.63
CA LEU A 186 -11.86 -18.98 -3.93
C LEU A 186 -12.28 -17.61 -4.45
N LEU A 187 -12.93 -16.80 -3.60
CA LEU A 187 -13.31 -15.45 -3.96
C LEU A 187 -12.09 -14.56 -4.22
N ALA A 188 -11.07 -14.63 -3.37
CA ALA A 188 -9.83 -13.87 -3.56
C ALA A 188 -9.12 -14.23 -4.87
N ALA A 189 -9.14 -15.49 -5.31
CA ALA A 189 -8.52 -15.95 -6.56
C ALA A 189 -9.25 -15.46 -7.82
N CYS A 190 -10.54 -15.11 -7.73
CA CYS A 190 -11.27 -14.53 -8.85
C CYS A 190 -10.68 -13.18 -9.31
N PHE A 191 -10.13 -12.40 -8.39
CA PHE A 191 -9.62 -11.06 -8.71
C PHE A 191 -8.35 -11.06 -9.55
N PRO A 192 -7.32 -11.88 -9.29
CA PRO A 192 -6.20 -12.05 -10.22
C PRO A 192 -6.63 -12.56 -11.60
N LEU A 193 -7.67 -13.40 -11.70
CA LEU A 193 -8.24 -13.82 -13.00
C LEU A 193 -8.86 -12.63 -13.75
N ILE A 194 -9.55 -11.75 -13.05
CA ILE A 194 -10.06 -10.51 -13.62
C ILE A 194 -8.89 -9.64 -14.09
N SER A 195 -7.84 -9.49 -13.30
CA SER A 195 -6.64 -8.74 -13.69
C SER A 195 -5.96 -9.35 -14.92
N PHE A 196 -5.87 -10.68 -15.01
CA PHE A 196 -5.38 -11.41 -16.19
C PHE A 196 -6.19 -11.08 -17.44
N THR A 197 -7.51 -11.11 -17.32
CA THR A 197 -8.43 -10.79 -18.42
C THR A 197 -8.28 -9.33 -18.85
N MET A 198 -8.22 -8.42 -17.88
CA MET A 198 -8.02 -6.99 -18.15
C MET A 198 -6.68 -6.72 -18.84
N ALA A 199 -5.60 -7.38 -18.41
CA ALA A 199 -4.31 -7.28 -19.09
C ALA A 199 -4.36 -7.77 -20.53
N THR A 200 -5.08 -8.87 -20.78
CA THR A 200 -5.24 -9.42 -22.12
C THR A 200 -5.95 -8.45 -23.06
N LEU A 201 -7.05 -7.84 -22.58
CA LEU A 201 -7.93 -7.00 -23.41
C LEU A 201 -7.46 -5.55 -23.51
N PHE A 202 -6.94 -4.98 -22.43
CA PHE A 202 -6.70 -3.54 -22.29
C PHE A 202 -5.23 -3.13 -22.40
N VAL A 203 -4.26 -4.01 -22.07
CA VAL A 203 -2.85 -3.66 -22.21
C VAL A 203 -2.41 -3.81 -23.67
N ARG A 204 -2.15 -2.67 -24.30
CA ARG A 204 -1.60 -2.59 -25.66
C ARG A 204 -0.15 -2.15 -25.56
N GLU A 205 0.75 -2.95 -26.03
CA GLU A 205 2.19 -2.69 -25.97
C GLU A 205 2.85 -3.09 -27.30
N PRO A 206 3.64 -2.19 -27.90
CA PRO A 206 4.42 -2.53 -29.10
C PRO A 206 5.55 -3.53 -28.73
N PRO A 207 6.00 -4.34 -29.70
CA PRO A 207 7.17 -5.18 -29.49
C PRO A 207 8.40 -4.36 -29.15
N THR A 208 9.11 -4.79 -28.10
CA THR A 208 10.33 -4.12 -27.61
C THR A 208 11.51 -5.08 -27.67
N ARG A 209 12.67 -4.61 -28.07
CA ARG A 209 13.94 -5.37 -28.04
C ARG A 209 14.71 -5.05 -26.76
N ASN A 210 15.58 -5.97 -26.37
CA ASN A 210 16.54 -5.75 -25.27
C ASN A 210 17.48 -4.59 -25.62
N ASP A 211 17.55 -3.64 -24.72
CA ASP A 211 18.49 -2.52 -24.78
C ASP A 211 19.49 -2.66 -23.62
N ARG A 212 20.67 -3.24 -23.96
CA ARG A 212 21.74 -3.46 -22.98
C ARG A 212 22.45 -2.15 -22.60
N GLU A 213 22.48 -1.17 -23.50
CA GLU A 213 23.12 0.11 -23.25
C GLU A 213 22.28 0.91 -22.25
N ALA A 214 20.96 1.00 -22.46
CA ALA A 214 20.04 1.63 -21.53
C ALA A 214 20.06 0.98 -20.13
N PHE A 215 20.23 -0.34 -20.06
CA PHE A 215 20.43 -1.02 -18.78
C PHE A 215 21.70 -0.60 -18.08
N ALA A 216 22.84 -0.56 -18.80
CA ALA A 216 24.13 -0.18 -18.23
C ALA A 216 24.12 1.29 -17.74
N GLU A 217 23.50 2.18 -18.50
CA GLU A 217 23.32 3.59 -18.10
C GLU A 217 22.47 3.72 -16.86
N THR A 218 21.30 3.07 -16.85
CA THR A 218 20.39 3.08 -15.68
C THR A 218 21.09 2.49 -14.45
N TRP A 219 21.81 1.38 -14.61
CA TRP A 219 22.55 0.76 -13.51
C TRP A 219 23.65 1.68 -12.95
N THR A 220 24.32 2.40 -13.81
CA THR A 220 25.34 3.39 -13.42
C THR A 220 24.69 4.55 -12.66
N ALA A 221 23.56 5.06 -13.13
CA ALA A 221 22.78 6.10 -12.46
C ALA A 221 22.29 5.65 -11.08
N ILE A 222 21.75 4.41 -10.98
CA ILE A 222 21.33 3.82 -9.71
C ILE A 222 22.50 3.72 -8.72
N ARG A 223 23.66 3.23 -9.16
CA ARG A 223 24.86 3.15 -8.31
C ARG A 223 25.33 4.53 -7.84
N GLY A 224 25.31 5.53 -8.72
CA GLY A 224 25.64 6.92 -8.39
C GLY A 224 24.69 7.47 -7.32
N ALA A 225 23.41 7.35 -7.53
CA ALA A 225 22.38 7.80 -6.61
C ALA A 225 22.39 7.05 -5.26
N ALA A 226 22.66 5.73 -5.27
CA ALA A 226 22.79 4.93 -4.06
C ALA A 226 23.98 5.31 -3.15
N ARG A 227 24.96 6.06 -3.68
CA ARG A 227 26.07 6.61 -2.88
C ARG A 227 25.70 7.91 -2.17
N THR A 228 24.56 8.50 -2.49
CA THR A 228 24.10 9.77 -1.92
C THR A 228 23.59 9.56 -0.50
N ARG A 229 24.25 10.16 0.49
CA ARG A 229 23.90 10.04 1.91
C ARG A 229 22.44 10.41 2.19
N GLU A 230 21.89 11.39 1.49
CA GLU A 230 20.56 11.94 1.71
C GLU A 230 19.46 10.87 1.57
N ILE A 231 19.53 10.01 0.53
CA ILE A 231 18.55 8.97 0.30
C ILE A 231 18.48 7.95 1.45
N TRP A 232 19.64 7.59 2.02
CA TRP A 232 19.73 6.66 3.13
C TRP A 232 19.26 7.26 4.45
N VAL A 233 19.45 8.56 4.65
CA VAL A 233 18.90 9.28 5.81
C VAL A 233 17.37 9.31 5.73
N VAL A 234 16.80 9.59 4.55
CA VAL A 234 15.35 9.53 4.33
C VAL A 234 14.84 8.10 4.50
N ALA A 235 15.50 7.12 3.91
CA ALA A 235 15.14 5.70 4.08
C ALA A 235 15.18 5.27 5.55
N GLY A 236 16.23 5.62 6.27
CA GLY A 236 16.36 5.34 7.70
C GLY A 236 15.29 6.00 8.55
N PHE A 237 14.89 7.23 8.22
CA PHE A 237 13.81 7.94 8.90
C PHE A 237 12.44 7.28 8.64
N ILE A 238 12.14 6.96 7.37
CA ILE A 238 10.92 6.25 6.99
C ILE A 238 10.86 4.90 7.70
N PHE A 239 11.97 4.16 7.70
CA PHE A 239 12.06 2.88 8.39
C PHE A 239 11.79 3.05 9.88
N PHE A 240 12.52 3.92 10.56
CA PHE A 240 12.44 4.08 12.02
C PHE A 240 11.04 4.47 12.50
N PHE A 241 10.40 5.43 11.80
CA PHE A 241 9.05 5.86 12.16
C PHE A 241 8.04 4.72 12.00
N ASN A 242 8.06 4.03 10.86
CA ASN A 242 7.12 2.96 10.56
C ASN A 242 7.44 1.65 11.31
N PHE A 243 8.65 1.49 11.82
CA PHE A 243 9.05 0.36 12.64
C PHE A 243 8.56 0.45 14.08
N SER A 244 7.94 1.54 14.51
CA SER A 244 7.32 1.61 15.85
C SER A 244 6.42 0.38 16.06
N PRO A 245 6.67 -0.47 17.09
CA PRO A 245 5.96 -1.74 17.27
C PRO A 245 4.45 -1.54 17.27
N SER A 246 3.78 -2.13 16.29
CA SER A 246 2.33 -1.99 16.09
C SER A 246 1.61 -3.28 16.46
N PHE A 247 0.30 -3.20 16.56
CA PHE A 247 -0.47 -4.32 17.11
C PHE A 247 -0.57 -5.51 16.14
N GLY A 248 -0.69 -5.28 14.82
CA GLY A 248 -0.81 -6.36 13.84
C GLY A 248 -1.77 -7.49 14.26
N PRO A 249 -1.38 -8.77 14.12
CA PRO A 249 -2.21 -9.89 14.58
C PRO A 249 -2.53 -9.87 16.07
N ALA A 250 -1.69 -9.27 16.91
CA ALA A 250 -1.94 -9.16 18.35
C ALA A 250 -3.25 -8.42 18.66
N PHE A 251 -3.64 -7.47 17.79
CA PHE A 251 -4.88 -6.74 17.97
C PHE A 251 -6.13 -7.64 17.81
N LEU A 252 -6.07 -8.58 16.88
CA LEU A 252 -7.12 -9.59 16.72
C LEU A 252 -7.25 -10.43 17.99
N TYR A 253 -6.12 -10.84 18.62
CA TYR A 253 -6.13 -11.58 19.87
C TYR A 253 -6.75 -10.75 20.99
N TYR A 254 -6.37 -9.49 21.13
CA TYR A 254 -6.97 -8.60 22.13
C TYR A 254 -8.49 -8.42 21.93
N GLN A 255 -8.91 -8.19 20.69
CA GLN A 255 -10.33 -8.02 20.32
C GLN A 255 -11.15 -9.29 20.61
N THR A 256 -10.60 -10.48 20.30
CA THR A 256 -11.33 -11.75 20.47
C THR A 256 -11.25 -12.28 21.89
N ASP A 257 -10.08 -12.24 22.53
CA ASP A 257 -9.86 -12.93 23.80
C ASP A 257 -10.21 -12.06 25.02
N VAL A 258 -9.94 -10.76 24.94
CA VAL A 258 -10.17 -9.81 26.02
C VAL A 258 -11.54 -9.13 25.87
N LEU A 259 -11.79 -8.54 24.69
CA LEU A 259 -13.03 -7.77 24.44
C LEU A 259 -14.21 -8.65 24.00
N LYS A 260 -13.96 -9.90 23.64
CA LYS A 260 -14.96 -10.87 23.19
C LYS A 260 -15.78 -10.36 21.99
N PHE A 261 -15.14 -9.61 21.09
CA PHE A 261 -15.78 -9.17 19.85
C PHE A 261 -15.94 -10.35 18.89
N ASP A 262 -17.09 -10.42 18.24
CA ASP A 262 -17.31 -11.38 17.17
C ASP A 262 -16.55 -10.99 15.89
N GLN A 263 -16.26 -11.98 15.05
CA GLN A 263 -15.45 -11.80 13.85
C GLN A 263 -16.08 -10.85 12.84
N GLN A 264 -17.41 -10.85 12.75
CA GLN A 264 -18.14 -9.97 11.84
C GLN A 264 -18.00 -8.51 12.28
N PHE A 265 -18.07 -8.24 13.58
CA PHE A 265 -17.86 -6.89 14.11
C PHE A 265 -16.41 -6.42 13.90
N ILE A 266 -15.41 -7.29 14.07
CA ILE A 266 -14.01 -6.99 13.77
C ILE A 266 -13.84 -6.64 12.28
N GLY A 267 -14.50 -7.35 11.39
CA GLY A 267 -14.54 -7.01 9.96
C GLY A 267 -15.17 -5.63 9.69
N ILE A 268 -16.26 -5.29 10.38
CA ILE A 268 -16.87 -3.95 10.28
C ILE A 268 -15.92 -2.86 10.77
N LEU A 269 -15.15 -3.10 11.84
CA LEU A 269 -14.14 -2.16 12.32
C LEU A 269 -13.04 -1.92 11.27
N SER A 270 -12.58 -2.98 10.60
CA SER A 270 -11.63 -2.87 9.48
C SER A 270 -12.21 -2.02 8.32
N SER A 271 -13.49 -2.23 7.98
CA SER A 271 -14.18 -1.42 6.96
C SER A 271 -14.27 0.05 7.38
N LEU A 272 -14.56 0.31 8.65
CA LEU A 272 -14.66 1.66 9.19
C LEU A 272 -13.30 2.36 9.17
N GLY A 273 -12.22 1.65 9.48
CA GLY A 273 -10.84 2.11 9.30
C GLY A 273 -10.57 2.50 7.84
N ALA A 274 -10.99 1.68 6.86
CA ALA A 274 -10.85 1.98 5.44
C ALA A 274 -11.60 3.26 5.02
N VAL A 275 -12.80 3.49 5.56
CA VAL A 275 -13.52 4.78 5.39
C VAL A 275 -12.69 5.93 5.99
N GLY A 276 -12.08 5.73 7.16
CA GLY A 276 -11.17 6.69 7.77
C GLY A 276 -10.00 7.04 6.85
N TYR A 277 -9.37 6.05 6.22
CA TYR A 277 -8.33 6.27 5.21
C TYR A 277 -8.81 7.15 4.05
N MET A 278 -10.00 6.91 3.50
CA MET A 278 -10.56 7.77 2.44
C MET A 278 -10.75 9.21 2.90
N VAL A 279 -11.27 9.41 4.11
CA VAL A 279 -11.45 10.75 4.71
C VAL A 279 -10.09 11.42 4.92
N GLY A 280 -9.09 10.70 5.44
CA GLY A 280 -7.73 11.20 5.60
C GLY A 280 -7.11 11.67 4.29
N ALA A 281 -7.32 10.94 3.19
CA ALA A 281 -6.85 11.35 1.86
C ALA A 281 -7.50 12.65 1.38
N LEU A 282 -8.80 12.82 1.62
CA LEU A 282 -9.51 14.06 1.29
C LEU A 282 -9.02 15.25 2.10
N ILE A 283 -8.65 15.05 3.37
CA ILE A 283 -8.08 16.07 4.24
C ILE A 283 -6.66 16.43 3.82
N TYR A 284 -5.84 15.44 3.42
CA TYR A 284 -4.45 15.68 3.04
C TYR A 284 -4.31 16.59 1.82
N ALA A 285 -5.19 16.46 0.84
CA ALA A 285 -5.09 17.21 -0.42
C ALA A 285 -5.09 18.75 -0.24
N PRO A 286 -5.99 19.38 0.54
CA PRO A 286 -5.90 20.80 0.85
C PRO A 286 -4.81 21.15 1.88
N LEU A 287 -4.48 20.22 2.80
CA LEU A 287 -3.47 20.43 3.83
C LEU A 287 -2.07 20.58 3.23
N SER A 288 -1.68 19.68 2.32
CA SER A 288 -0.36 19.65 1.67
C SER A 288 -0.10 20.87 0.78
N ARG A 289 -1.16 21.59 0.35
CA ARG A 289 -1.03 22.83 -0.42
C ARG A 289 -0.82 24.08 0.45
N ARG A 290 -1.16 24.02 1.74
CA ARG A 290 -1.16 25.17 2.65
C ARG A 290 -0.11 25.10 3.74
N VAL A 291 0.32 23.90 4.08
CA VAL A 291 1.22 23.64 5.20
C VAL A 291 2.50 23.00 4.68
N PRO A 292 3.70 23.52 5.04
CA PRO A 292 4.97 22.92 4.66
C PRO A 292 5.06 21.46 5.10
N LEU A 293 5.64 20.59 4.26
CA LEU A 293 5.74 19.16 4.53
C LEU A 293 6.44 18.85 5.86
N ARG A 294 7.48 19.61 6.20
CA ARG A 294 8.15 19.50 7.50
C ARG A 294 7.18 19.65 8.68
N THR A 295 6.29 20.63 8.61
CA THR A 295 5.30 20.90 9.67
C THR A 295 4.28 19.77 9.75
N ILE A 296 3.81 19.27 8.58
CA ILE A 296 2.89 18.13 8.53
C ILE A 296 3.55 16.90 9.19
N ILE A 297 4.79 16.57 8.85
CA ILE A 297 5.51 15.44 9.45
C ILE A 297 5.63 15.59 10.96
N LEU A 298 6.01 16.77 11.45
CA LEU A 298 6.09 17.01 12.89
C LEU A 298 4.73 16.84 13.58
N TRP A 299 3.65 17.37 13.00
CA TRP A 299 2.30 17.17 13.54
C TRP A 299 1.91 15.69 13.54
N MET A 300 2.17 14.97 12.45
CA MET A 300 1.81 13.55 12.35
C MET A 300 2.56 12.71 13.39
N ILE A 301 3.84 12.95 13.63
CA ILE A 301 4.58 12.25 14.71
C ILE A 301 3.92 12.50 16.06
N GLY A 302 3.66 13.77 16.40
CA GLY A 302 3.09 14.13 17.70
C GLY A 302 1.68 13.61 17.90
N VAL A 303 0.82 13.86 16.92
CA VAL A 303 -0.58 13.42 16.98
C VAL A 303 -0.68 11.91 17.02
N THR A 304 0.12 11.18 16.21
CA THR A 304 0.11 9.71 16.21
C THR A 304 0.63 9.15 17.54
N ALA A 305 1.71 9.71 18.08
CA ALA A 305 2.25 9.28 19.38
C ALA A 305 1.22 9.45 20.52
N VAL A 306 0.55 10.63 20.57
CA VAL A 306 -0.52 10.88 21.55
C VAL A 306 -1.74 10.01 21.29
N ALA A 307 -2.18 9.92 20.03
CA ALA A 307 -3.35 9.13 19.65
C ALA A 307 -3.16 7.65 19.99
N THR A 308 -1.92 7.11 19.94
CA THR A 308 -1.65 5.72 20.32
C THR A 308 -2.14 5.39 21.72
N PHE A 309 -2.10 6.33 22.67
CA PHE A 309 -2.71 6.14 23.98
C PHE A 309 -4.25 6.01 23.92
N GLY A 310 -4.88 6.46 22.84
CA GLY A 310 -6.31 6.24 22.61
C GLY A 310 -6.70 4.76 22.61
N TYR A 311 -5.78 3.86 22.27
CA TYR A 311 -6.03 2.42 22.37
C TYR A 311 -6.26 1.93 23.82
N LEU A 312 -5.84 2.65 24.83
CA LEU A 312 -6.18 2.36 26.25
C LEU A 312 -7.69 2.55 26.52
N LEU A 313 -8.37 3.34 25.68
CA LEU A 313 -9.80 3.57 25.75
C LEU A 313 -10.60 2.58 24.88
N TYR A 314 -9.92 1.66 24.20
CA TYR A 314 -10.53 0.64 23.34
C TYR A 314 -11.12 -0.48 24.19
N ARG A 315 -12.33 -0.27 24.72
CA ARG A 315 -12.94 -1.14 25.74
C ARG A 315 -14.30 -1.70 25.38
N ASN A 316 -15.00 -1.09 24.45
CA ASN A 316 -16.35 -1.47 24.02
C ASN A 316 -16.56 -1.19 22.53
N ARG A 317 -17.67 -1.62 21.97
CA ARG A 317 -17.96 -1.48 20.54
C ARG A 317 -17.94 -0.04 20.06
N MET A 318 -18.50 0.91 20.82
CA MET A 318 -18.55 2.31 20.43
C MET A 318 -17.15 2.95 20.43
N SER A 319 -16.35 2.72 21.49
CA SER A 319 -14.97 3.24 21.53
C SER A 319 -14.12 2.62 20.43
N ALA A 320 -14.32 1.33 20.11
CA ALA A 320 -13.64 0.67 19.01
C ALA A 320 -13.94 1.35 17.66
N MET A 321 -15.19 1.60 17.36
CA MET A 321 -15.60 2.25 16.11
C MET A 321 -14.99 3.65 15.95
N ILE A 322 -15.03 4.46 17.03
CA ILE A 322 -14.47 5.82 17.00
C ILE A 322 -12.94 5.79 16.81
N ILE A 323 -12.27 4.89 17.53
CA ILE A 323 -10.82 4.78 17.50
C ILE A 323 -10.36 4.26 16.14
N ASP A 324 -10.95 3.19 15.61
CA ASP A 324 -10.53 2.62 14.31
C ASP A 324 -10.77 3.61 13.15
N PHE A 325 -11.90 4.32 13.15
CA PHE A 325 -12.13 5.40 12.18
C PHE A 325 -11.08 6.52 12.31
N GLY A 326 -10.87 7.01 13.53
CA GLY A 326 -9.91 8.09 13.79
C GLY A 326 -8.47 7.71 13.43
N PHE A 327 -8.06 6.48 13.77
CA PHE A 327 -6.76 5.95 13.36
C PHE A 327 -6.65 5.78 11.85
N GLY A 328 -7.72 5.36 11.16
CA GLY A 328 -7.76 5.31 9.70
C GLY A 328 -7.45 6.68 9.08
N VAL A 329 -8.06 7.76 9.59
CA VAL A 329 -7.78 9.13 9.15
C VAL A 329 -6.31 9.50 9.40
N LEU A 330 -5.81 9.29 10.61
CA LEU A 330 -4.43 9.64 10.98
C LEU A 330 -3.40 8.83 10.19
N ALA A 331 -3.64 7.53 10.01
CA ALA A 331 -2.75 6.66 9.27
C ALA A 331 -2.61 7.12 7.81
N MET A 332 -3.71 7.52 7.17
CA MET A 332 -3.66 8.03 5.79
C MET A 332 -2.94 9.38 5.68
N LEU A 333 -3.20 10.31 6.59
CA LEU A 333 -2.49 11.58 6.64
C LEU A 333 -0.98 11.37 6.79
N THR A 334 -0.59 10.46 7.66
CA THR A 334 0.80 10.08 7.89
C THR A 334 1.41 9.40 6.66
N GLN A 335 0.72 8.43 6.08
CA GLN A 335 1.18 7.72 4.90
C GLN A 335 1.41 8.66 3.72
N LEU A 336 0.48 9.57 3.45
CA LEU A 336 0.63 10.54 2.36
C LEU A 336 1.76 11.53 2.60
N ALA A 337 2.02 11.95 3.84
CA ALA A 337 3.18 12.78 4.16
C ALA A 337 4.51 12.06 3.89
N PHE A 338 4.60 10.77 4.20
CA PHE A 338 5.79 9.98 3.88
C PHE A 338 5.93 9.68 2.39
N LEU A 339 4.83 9.46 1.68
CA LEU A 339 4.85 9.32 0.22
C LEU A 339 5.33 10.60 -0.47
N ASP A 340 4.86 11.76 0.00
CA ASP A 340 5.29 13.07 -0.50
C ASP A 340 6.78 13.32 -0.21
N LEU A 341 7.25 13.02 1.01
CA LEU A 341 8.68 13.09 1.35
C LEU A 341 9.51 12.17 0.44
N SER A 342 9.04 10.93 0.24
CA SER A 342 9.72 9.95 -0.60
C SER A 342 9.84 10.41 -2.04
N ALA A 343 8.75 10.93 -2.61
CA ALA A 343 8.74 11.44 -3.98
C ALA A 343 9.70 12.63 -4.17
N LYS A 344 9.72 13.57 -3.22
CA LYS A 344 10.59 14.76 -3.25
C LYS A 344 12.05 14.45 -2.97
N ALA A 345 12.36 13.37 -2.27
CA ALA A 345 13.73 12.95 -1.96
C ALA A 345 14.39 12.15 -3.09
N CYS A 346 13.64 11.68 -4.07
CA CYS A 346 14.18 10.86 -5.15
C CYS A 346 15.10 11.66 -6.06
N PRO A 347 16.31 11.13 -6.40
CA PRO A 347 17.23 11.76 -7.31
C PRO A 347 16.66 11.84 -8.73
N PRO A 348 16.95 12.94 -9.50
CA PRO A 348 16.51 13.07 -10.88
C PRO A 348 17.08 11.93 -11.76
N HIS A 349 16.34 11.57 -12.80
CA HIS A 349 16.62 10.50 -13.79
C HIS A 349 16.49 9.06 -13.28
N VAL A 350 16.35 8.83 -11.96
CA VAL A 350 16.15 7.50 -11.34
C VAL A 350 15.02 7.50 -10.30
N GLU A 351 14.12 8.48 -10.42
CA GLU A 351 13.05 8.73 -9.43
C GLU A 351 12.19 7.47 -9.18
N ALA A 352 11.79 6.77 -10.25
CA ALA A 352 10.92 5.61 -10.13
C ALA A 352 11.58 4.47 -9.34
N THR A 353 12.87 4.22 -9.60
CA THR A 353 13.63 3.16 -8.90
C THR A 353 13.81 3.49 -7.42
N PHE A 354 14.18 4.74 -7.11
CA PHE A 354 14.40 5.14 -5.72
C PHE A 354 13.09 5.30 -4.95
N PHE A 355 12.02 5.75 -5.59
CA PHE A 355 10.70 5.74 -4.99
C PHE A 355 10.26 4.31 -4.64
N ALA A 356 10.43 3.36 -5.56
CA ALA A 356 10.13 1.95 -5.30
C ALA A 356 11.00 1.38 -4.16
N LEU A 357 12.29 1.78 -4.08
CA LEU A 357 13.17 1.41 -2.96
C LEU A 357 12.65 1.96 -1.63
N LEU A 358 12.30 3.24 -1.56
CA LEU A 358 11.76 3.85 -0.34
C LEU A 358 10.43 3.21 0.08
N MET A 359 9.58 2.82 -0.89
CA MET A 359 8.35 2.08 -0.61
C MET A 359 8.63 0.65 -0.13
N SER A 360 9.68 0.00 -0.62
CA SER A 360 10.11 -1.30 -0.09
C SER A 360 10.61 -1.18 1.34
N VAL A 361 11.36 -0.12 1.67
CA VAL A 361 11.79 0.18 3.05
C VAL A 361 10.59 0.46 3.95
N TYR A 362 9.61 1.23 3.48
CA TYR A 362 8.35 1.50 4.17
C TYR A 362 7.60 0.20 4.48
N ASN A 363 7.40 -0.65 3.47
CA ASN A 363 6.72 -1.94 3.65
C ASN A 363 7.48 -2.86 4.62
N LEU A 364 8.81 -2.92 4.50
CA LEU A 364 9.65 -3.70 5.43
C LEU A 364 9.47 -3.23 6.88
N ALA A 365 9.50 -1.91 7.10
CA ALA A 365 9.31 -1.34 8.43
C ALA A 365 7.96 -1.72 9.03
N ILE A 366 6.87 -1.61 8.28
CA ILE A 366 5.51 -1.98 8.72
C ILE A 366 5.45 -3.48 9.05
N GLN A 367 5.98 -4.36 8.20
CA GLN A 367 5.91 -5.79 8.42
C GLN A 367 6.73 -6.22 9.66
N LEU A 368 7.92 -5.65 9.83
CA LEU A 368 8.72 -5.89 11.03
C LEU A 368 8.07 -5.28 12.27
N SER A 369 7.47 -4.10 12.15
CA SER A 369 6.71 -3.45 13.23
C SER A 369 5.58 -4.34 13.75
N THR A 370 4.77 -4.91 12.86
CA THR A 370 3.66 -5.81 13.24
C THR A 370 4.18 -7.13 13.84
N ASN A 371 5.27 -7.66 13.29
CA ASN A 371 5.87 -8.90 13.79
C ASN A 371 6.50 -8.71 15.19
N VAL A 372 7.28 -7.65 15.37
CA VAL A 372 7.87 -7.33 16.68
C VAL A 372 6.78 -6.97 17.68
N GLY A 373 5.76 -6.21 17.27
CA GLY A 373 4.63 -5.85 18.12
C GLY A 373 3.83 -7.06 18.59
N ALA A 374 3.58 -8.05 17.72
CA ALA A 374 2.90 -9.27 18.10
C ALA A 374 3.70 -10.09 19.14
N ARG A 375 5.02 -10.19 18.98
CA ARG A 375 5.89 -10.86 19.96
C ARG A 375 6.00 -10.11 21.28
N LEU A 376 5.99 -8.78 21.24
CA LEU A 376 5.92 -7.95 22.44
C LEU A 376 4.60 -8.14 23.16
N TYR A 377 3.48 -8.19 22.41
CA TYR A 377 2.16 -8.48 22.99
C TYR A 377 2.15 -9.79 23.78
N ASP A 378 2.74 -10.85 23.23
CA ASP A 378 2.85 -12.15 23.91
C ASP A 378 3.62 -12.06 25.23
N ARG A 379 4.52 -11.06 25.40
CA ARG A 379 5.40 -10.89 26.60
C ARG A 379 4.90 -9.85 27.60
N ILE A 380 4.47 -8.68 27.11
CA ILE A 380 4.16 -7.51 27.96
C ILE A 380 2.68 -7.12 27.91
N GLY A 381 1.87 -7.84 27.13
CA GLY A 381 0.45 -7.59 26.96
C GLY A 381 0.13 -6.32 26.17
N PHE A 382 -1.18 -6.05 26.02
CA PHE A 382 -1.68 -4.95 25.20
C PHE A 382 -1.26 -3.58 25.73
N THR A 383 -1.44 -3.32 27.02
CA THR A 383 -1.11 -2.04 27.64
C THR A 383 0.38 -1.71 27.52
N GLY A 384 1.26 -2.70 27.79
CA GLY A 384 2.70 -2.52 27.63
C GLY A 384 3.08 -2.17 26.19
N LEU A 385 2.46 -2.85 25.20
CA LEU A 385 2.69 -2.58 23.79
C LEU A 385 2.26 -1.16 23.39
N VAL A 386 1.13 -0.63 23.92
CA VAL A 386 0.70 0.76 23.68
C VAL A 386 1.77 1.75 24.12
N PHE A 387 2.34 1.58 25.32
CA PHE A 387 3.38 2.48 25.83
C PHE A 387 4.65 2.41 24.99
N VAL A 388 5.12 1.20 24.64
CA VAL A 388 6.31 1.03 23.79
C VAL A 388 6.09 1.64 22.42
N SER A 389 4.93 1.41 21.80
CA SER A 389 4.57 1.98 20.49
C SER A 389 4.54 3.50 20.52
N ALA A 390 3.86 4.09 21.49
CA ALA A 390 3.77 5.55 21.64
C ALA A 390 5.16 6.18 21.85
N PHE A 391 6.00 5.57 22.70
CA PHE A 391 7.36 6.03 22.97
C PHE A 391 8.24 5.96 21.71
N MET A 392 8.24 4.84 20.99
CA MET A 392 9.02 4.66 19.77
C MET A 392 8.57 5.64 18.67
N THR A 393 7.25 5.86 18.54
CA THR A 393 6.71 6.86 17.61
C THR A 393 7.21 8.27 17.97
N ALA A 394 7.13 8.65 19.25
CA ALA A 394 7.61 9.96 19.71
C ALA A 394 9.12 10.14 19.50
N LEU A 395 9.91 9.08 19.64
CA LEU A 395 11.36 9.11 19.45
C LEU A 395 11.75 9.52 18.01
N ALA A 396 10.85 9.35 17.04
CA ALA A 396 11.08 9.81 15.67
C ALA A 396 11.32 11.33 15.57
N TYR A 397 10.85 12.14 16.54
CA TYR A 397 11.18 13.57 16.60
C TYR A 397 12.69 13.84 16.60
N VAL A 398 13.47 12.98 17.25
CA VAL A 398 14.93 13.12 17.34
C VAL A 398 15.60 13.01 15.95
N LEU A 399 14.97 12.30 15.02
CA LEU A 399 15.51 12.06 13.68
C LEU A 399 15.12 13.14 12.66
N VAL A 400 14.03 13.87 12.89
CA VAL A 400 13.53 14.89 11.94
C VAL A 400 14.59 15.94 11.53
N PRO A 401 15.42 16.49 12.45
CA PRO A 401 16.45 17.47 12.07
C PRO A 401 17.47 16.92 11.07
N TRP A 402 17.77 15.62 11.12
CA TRP A 402 18.77 15.00 10.25
C TRP A 402 18.28 14.83 8.81
N VAL A 403 16.97 14.68 8.62
CA VAL A 403 16.34 14.48 7.30
C VAL A 403 16.37 15.74 6.43
N ARG A 404 16.49 16.92 7.05
CA ARG A 404 16.49 18.22 6.34
C ARG A 404 15.31 18.42 5.40
N VAL A 405 14.10 18.02 5.85
CA VAL A 405 12.87 18.01 5.05
C VAL A 405 12.63 19.32 4.29
N GLY A 406 12.89 20.48 4.93
CA GLY A 406 12.72 21.78 4.26
C GLY A 406 13.68 22.00 3.08
N ALA A 407 14.91 21.45 3.14
CA ALA A 407 15.85 21.53 2.01
C ALA A 407 15.43 20.60 0.86
N ILE A 408 14.86 19.43 1.17
CA ILE A 408 14.29 18.50 0.18
C ILE A 408 13.09 19.16 -0.51
N GLU A 409 12.18 19.76 0.27
CA GLU A 409 10.99 20.44 -0.23
C GLU A 409 11.35 21.63 -1.15
N ALA A 410 12.37 22.41 -0.78
CA ALA A 410 12.81 23.56 -1.57
C ALA A 410 13.46 23.22 -2.91
N ARG A 411 14.00 21.99 -3.08
CA ARG A 411 14.62 21.52 -4.33
C ARG A 411 13.60 20.89 -5.29
N ALA A 412 12.50 20.37 -4.77
CA ALA A 412 11.49 19.75 -5.59
C ALA A 412 10.76 20.81 -6.41
N PRO A 413 10.75 20.76 -7.75
CA PRO A 413 9.91 21.64 -8.54
C PRO A 413 8.45 21.44 -8.12
N ASN A 414 7.69 22.55 -8.03
CA ASN A 414 6.28 22.54 -7.66
C ASN A 414 5.49 21.58 -8.57
N MET A 415 5.33 20.34 -8.19
CA MET A 415 4.55 19.32 -8.92
C MET A 415 3.04 19.48 -8.70
N GLY A 416 2.59 20.66 -8.29
CA GLY A 416 1.20 20.92 -7.86
C GLY A 416 0.48 22.11 -8.50
N GLY A 417 0.94 22.66 -9.61
CA GLY A 417 0.20 23.70 -10.35
C GLY A 417 0.37 23.55 -11.85
N PRO A 418 -0.65 23.90 -12.68
CA PRO A 418 -0.41 24.08 -14.10
C PRO A 418 0.62 25.19 -14.24
N GLU A 419 1.79 24.88 -14.81
CA GLU A 419 2.73 25.90 -15.28
C GLU A 419 1.96 26.86 -16.21
N MET A 420 1.68 28.06 -15.73
CA MET A 420 1.43 29.18 -16.61
C MET A 420 2.77 29.46 -17.29
N ALA A 421 2.92 28.97 -18.51
CA ALA A 421 4.03 29.35 -19.38
C ALA A 421 4.13 30.87 -19.39
N PRO A 422 5.30 31.48 -19.17
CA PRO A 422 5.46 32.91 -19.32
C PRO A 422 5.16 33.25 -20.79
N HIS A 423 4.11 34.05 -21.00
CA HIS A 423 3.88 34.71 -22.28
C HIS A 423 5.12 35.54 -22.63
N THR A 424 5.96 35.01 -23.47
CA THR A 424 6.96 35.81 -24.17
C THR A 424 6.18 36.62 -25.22
N PRO A 425 6.14 37.97 -25.18
CA PRO A 425 5.56 38.76 -26.24
C PRO A 425 6.45 38.62 -27.48
N GLN A 426 5.91 38.02 -28.52
CA GLN A 426 6.52 38.11 -29.84
C GLN A 426 6.53 39.59 -30.23
N ARG A 427 7.72 40.19 -30.26
CA ARG A 427 7.96 41.47 -30.92
C ARG A 427 7.92 41.20 -32.42
N SER A 428 7.07 41.98 -33.04
CA SER A 428 6.88 42.20 -34.49
C SER A 428 8.18 42.34 -35.27
#